data_16e6045a338bb3cfe19299884047e046
#
_entry.id   16e6045a338bb3cfe19299884047e046
#
_cell.length_a   1.000
_cell.length_b   1.000
_cell.length_c   1.000
_cell.angle_alpha   90.00
_cell.angle_beta   90.00
_cell.angle_gamma   90.00
#
_symmetry.space_group_name_H-M   'P 1'
#
loop_
_entity.id
_entity.type
_entity.pdbx_description
1 polymer ?
#
loop_
_entity_poly.entity_id
_entity_poly.type
_entity_poly.pdbx_seq_one_letter_code
_entity_poly.pdbx_strand_id
1 'polypeptide(L)'
;MDKILEMFFDGGRWEYAIAKGVGKDVPKNWLFQLCKPEVRLQMYEAIRDGKYEIAPPHTALIPKDTPGEFRTVYVNEAADRVLLSIANDLLFELMPDRVHPRCKSYLKGVGCGRVVQEVSHAIVAVQPQHTEKIGWKSDLSKYFDSVPLRYIDQAFDMVEERHGKSALVDVLRKYYHADLYFTPDGVLESKYQSLKQGCSVASWLADVILYHIDDKLAALNGYYVRYSDDMLFIGPDAEKAMQILTDELAAMDMKLNPKKVEWLDAEHWFKFLGFSIKGKSISLSSTRIKSFQREIEARTIKRTAGTVAQAINRVNRYLYRGDGQGHSWSTQVLPIVNVRKDIDTMNAFVMDCLRAVYTGKTKLGGLGYDKQGREGCIVRGKGRNVTANRRKTGDDIGGYLSLGCMQNALRTSKAAYESLVRGLQNTRNTQSVQSNQSTSIEDLETAYAIYKHSIPSERTMGRTPRFYALPESELSNDDMLYGVPREQAERDLEKALQGFQMPEGAGWFWQSENDPDLVVLRKWVAATE
;
A
#
# COMPACT_ATOMS: atom_id res chain seq x y z
N MET A 1 -36.36 -1.27 0.20
CA MET A 1 -35.36 -0.78 -0.75
C MET A 1 -34.02 -0.73 -0.01
N ASP A 2 -33.02 -1.44 -0.47
CA ASP A 2 -31.69 -1.51 0.17
C ASP A 2 -30.87 -0.31 -0.27
N LYS A 3 -30.94 0.80 0.48
CA LYS A 3 -30.26 2.05 0.15
C LYS A 3 -28.74 1.91 0.11
N ILE A 4 -28.18 1.08 0.99
CA ILE A 4 -26.71 0.86 1.03
C ILE A 4 -26.25 0.17 -0.25
N LEU A 5 -26.98 -0.88 -0.67
CA LEU A 5 -26.67 -1.59 -1.90
C LEU A 5 -26.83 -0.69 -3.14
N GLU A 6 -27.86 0.15 -3.18
CA GLU A 6 -28.04 1.14 -4.26
C GLU A 6 -26.88 2.12 -4.31
N MET A 7 -26.50 2.71 -3.17
CA MET A 7 -25.34 3.63 -3.09
C MET A 7 -24.04 2.94 -3.50
N PHE A 8 -23.87 1.67 -3.20
CA PHE A 8 -22.70 0.90 -3.56
C PHE A 8 -22.54 0.76 -5.08
N PHE A 9 -23.65 0.63 -5.82
CA PHE A 9 -23.66 0.54 -7.29
C PHE A 9 -23.85 1.89 -7.97
N ASP A 10 -24.09 2.97 -7.21
CA ASP A 10 -24.29 4.30 -7.74
C ASP A 10 -23.01 4.93 -8.29
N GLY A 11 -23.18 5.67 -9.41
CA GLY A 11 -22.21 6.60 -9.99
C GLY A 11 -20.80 6.05 -10.16
N GLY A 12 -19.85 6.85 -10.55
CA GLY A 12 -18.48 6.47 -10.88
C GLY A 12 -17.59 5.86 -9.76
N ARG A 13 -18.17 5.22 -8.73
CA ARG A 13 -17.41 4.59 -7.62
C ARG A 13 -16.51 3.46 -8.11
N TRP A 14 -17.01 2.68 -9.04
CA TRP A 14 -16.29 1.54 -9.63
C TRP A 14 -15.12 2.02 -10.49
N GLU A 15 -15.42 2.95 -11.39
CA GLU A 15 -14.42 3.60 -12.26
C GLU A 15 -13.36 4.33 -11.43
N TYR A 16 -13.79 5.02 -10.37
CA TYR A 16 -12.88 5.71 -9.46
C TYR A 16 -11.96 4.75 -8.71
N ALA A 17 -12.49 3.65 -8.16
CA ALA A 17 -11.70 2.65 -7.44
C ALA A 17 -10.62 2.01 -8.35
N ILE A 18 -10.99 1.68 -9.59
CA ILE A 18 -10.06 1.13 -10.59
C ILE A 18 -9.04 2.17 -11.01
N ALA A 19 -9.45 3.41 -11.29
CA ALA A 19 -8.57 4.50 -11.67
C ALA A 19 -7.56 4.83 -10.56
N LYS A 20 -7.98 4.77 -9.30
CA LYS A 20 -7.13 4.94 -8.11
C LYS A 20 -6.05 3.85 -7.98
N GLY A 21 -6.19 2.75 -8.69
CA GLY A 21 -5.19 1.69 -8.78
C GLY A 21 -5.44 0.52 -7.83
N VAL A 22 -6.69 0.28 -7.46
CA VAL A 22 -7.07 -0.99 -6.84
C VAL A 22 -6.82 -2.11 -7.86
N GLY A 23 -6.21 -3.21 -7.43
CA GLY A 23 -5.89 -4.32 -8.33
C GLY A 23 -4.75 -4.03 -9.32
N LYS A 24 -3.71 -3.30 -8.91
CA LYS A 24 -2.54 -2.92 -9.78
C LYS A 24 -1.82 -4.08 -10.46
N ASP A 25 -1.99 -5.27 -9.95
CA ASP A 25 -1.45 -6.53 -10.43
C ASP A 25 -2.23 -7.11 -11.63
N VAL A 26 -3.35 -6.48 -11.96
CA VAL A 26 -4.19 -6.84 -13.11
C VAL A 26 -4.30 -5.62 -14.04
N PRO A 27 -4.31 -5.82 -15.37
CA PRO A 27 -4.51 -4.73 -16.32
C PRO A 27 -5.81 -3.98 -16.06
N LYS A 28 -5.76 -2.65 -16.12
CA LYS A 28 -6.91 -1.80 -15.80
C LYS A 28 -8.11 -2.05 -16.70
N ASN A 29 -7.89 -2.27 -18.00
CA ASN A 29 -8.97 -2.55 -18.96
C ASN A 29 -9.75 -3.80 -18.59
N TRP A 30 -9.10 -4.84 -18.08
CA TRP A 30 -9.81 -6.01 -17.53
C TRP A 30 -10.69 -5.63 -16.35
N LEU A 31 -10.18 -4.86 -15.39
CA LEU A 31 -10.97 -4.39 -14.25
C LEU A 31 -12.14 -3.49 -14.70
N PHE A 32 -11.99 -2.72 -15.76
CA PHE A 32 -13.08 -1.90 -16.31
C PHE A 32 -14.24 -2.72 -16.90
N GLN A 33 -14.08 -4.03 -17.13
CA GLN A 33 -15.22 -4.91 -17.44
C GLN A 33 -16.24 -4.94 -16.29
N LEU A 34 -15.77 -4.76 -15.03
CA LEU A 34 -16.65 -4.66 -13.86
C LEU A 34 -17.56 -3.41 -13.91
N CYS A 35 -17.23 -2.42 -14.74
CA CYS A 35 -18.04 -1.21 -14.93
C CYS A 35 -19.11 -1.37 -16.00
N LYS A 36 -19.11 -2.46 -16.77
CA LYS A 36 -20.15 -2.72 -17.79
C LYS A 36 -21.52 -2.89 -17.11
N PRO A 37 -22.58 -2.25 -17.65
CA PRO A 37 -23.91 -2.30 -17.04
C PRO A 37 -24.42 -3.72 -16.76
N GLU A 38 -24.16 -4.66 -17.68
CA GLU A 38 -24.61 -6.04 -17.60
C GLU A 38 -23.91 -6.76 -16.42
N VAL A 39 -22.61 -6.57 -16.28
CA VAL A 39 -21.81 -7.17 -15.20
C VAL A 39 -22.23 -6.60 -13.85
N ARG A 40 -22.45 -5.28 -13.79
CA ARG A 40 -22.92 -4.60 -12.58
C ARG A 40 -24.31 -5.06 -12.17
N LEU A 41 -25.23 -5.23 -13.13
CA LEU A 41 -26.57 -5.73 -12.86
C LEU A 41 -26.52 -7.16 -12.32
N GLN A 42 -25.75 -8.05 -12.95
CA GLN A 42 -25.58 -9.43 -12.48
C GLN A 42 -25.00 -9.48 -11.06
N MET A 43 -24.01 -8.63 -10.76
CA MET A 43 -23.43 -8.56 -9.41
C MET A 43 -24.43 -7.99 -8.39
N TYR A 44 -25.19 -6.95 -8.77
CA TYR A 44 -26.24 -6.38 -7.94
C TYR A 44 -27.28 -7.45 -7.57
N GLU A 45 -27.79 -8.19 -8.55
CA GLU A 45 -28.77 -9.25 -8.35
C GLU A 45 -28.20 -10.38 -7.49
N ALA A 46 -26.95 -10.79 -7.74
CA ALA A 46 -26.30 -11.84 -6.95
C ALA A 46 -26.13 -11.44 -5.47
N ILE A 47 -25.79 -10.16 -5.20
CA ILE A 47 -25.68 -9.64 -3.84
C ILE A 47 -27.06 -9.55 -3.20
N ARG A 48 -28.04 -8.94 -3.88
CA ARG A 48 -29.41 -8.78 -3.40
C ARG A 48 -30.05 -10.13 -3.03
N ASP A 49 -29.83 -11.16 -3.85
CA ASP A 49 -30.38 -12.49 -3.66
C ASP A 49 -29.55 -13.36 -2.70
N GLY A 50 -28.50 -12.82 -2.08
CA GLY A 50 -27.64 -13.52 -1.12
C GLY A 50 -26.76 -14.62 -1.73
N LYS A 51 -26.60 -14.63 -3.07
CA LYS A 51 -25.81 -15.60 -3.83
C LYS A 51 -24.36 -15.21 -4.04
N TYR A 52 -24.02 -13.94 -3.77
CA TYR A 52 -22.64 -13.45 -3.91
C TYR A 52 -21.84 -13.82 -2.68
N GLU A 53 -20.67 -14.40 -2.89
CA GLU A 53 -19.72 -14.71 -1.84
C GLU A 53 -18.33 -14.19 -2.24
N ILE A 54 -17.66 -13.49 -1.32
CA ILE A 54 -16.27 -13.09 -1.49
C ILE A 54 -15.40 -14.34 -1.35
N ALA A 55 -14.56 -14.58 -2.34
CA ALA A 55 -13.68 -15.74 -2.35
C ALA A 55 -12.67 -15.71 -1.17
N PRO A 56 -12.29 -16.87 -0.62
CA PRO A 56 -11.24 -16.95 0.38
C PRO A 56 -9.97 -16.26 -0.12
N PRO A 57 -9.34 -15.37 0.70
CA PRO A 57 -8.13 -14.67 0.28
C PRO A 57 -6.91 -15.59 0.26
N HIS A 58 -5.89 -15.23 -0.49
CA HIS A 58 -4.57 -15.84 -0.37
C HIS A 58 -3.75 -15.14 0.69
N THR A 59 -2.90 -15.89 1.38
CA THR A 59 -1.90 -15.30 2.24
C THR A 59 -0.61 -15.00 1.48
N ALA A 60 -0.01 -13.86 1.78
CA ALA A 60 1.33 -13.51 1.36
C ALA A 60 2.15 -13.07 2.58
N LEU A 61 3.43 -13.42 2.60
CA LEU A 61 4.34 -13.06 3.67
C LEU A 61 5.15 -11.82 3.26
N ILE A 62 4.94 -10.71 3.96
CA ILE A 62 5.70 -9.47 3.75
C ILE A 62 6.79 -9.39 4.82
N PRO A 63 8.08 -9.27 4.47
CA PRO A 63 9.15 -9.10 5.44
C PRO A 63 8.92 -7.86 6.29
N LYS A 64 9.12 -7.98 7.62
CA LYS A 64 9.19 -6.86 8.53
C LYS A 64 10.60 -6.26 8.54
N ASP A 65 10.77 -5.14 9.26
CA ASP A 65 12.07 -4.50 9.43
C ASP A 65 13.07 -5.37 10.21
N THR A 66 12.58 -6.24 11.10
CA THR A 66 13.39 -7.22 11.83
C THR A 66 13.69 -8.41 10.93
N PRO A 67 14.97 -8.74 10.69
CA PRO A 67 15.33 -9.90 9.88
C PRO A 67 14.71 -11.19 10.42
N GLY A 68 14.12 -11.98 9.53
CA GLY A 68 13.46 -13.25 9.88
C GLY A 68 12.01 -13.12 10.35
N GLU A 69 11.50 -11.91 10.57
CA GLU A 69 10.09 -11.70 10.87
C GLU A 69 9.28 -11.35 9.63
N PHE A 70 8.08 -11.91 9.55
CA PHE A 70 7.14 -11.68 8.46
C PHE A 70 5.79 -11.21 8.98
N ARG A 71 5.09 -10.48 8.13
CA ARG A 71 3.70 -10.08 8.31
C ARG A 71 2.87 -10.87 7.31
N THR A 72 1.88 -11.59 7.80
CA THR A 72 0.88 -12.23 6.94
C THR A 72 -0.11 -11.19 6.46
N VAL A 73 -0.34 -11.13 5.15
CA VAL A 73 -1.39 -10.30 4.56
C VAL A 73 -2.33 -11.19 3.75
N TYR A 74 -3.61 -10.82 3.76
CA TYR A 74 -4.68 -11.52 3.05
C TYR A 74 -5.00 -10.77 1.76
N VAL A 75 -4.76 -11.40 0.64
CA VAL A 75 -4.93 -10.81 -0.70
C VAL A 75 -6.15 -11.44 -1.36
N ASN A 76 -7.21 -10.68 -1.51
CA ASN A 76 -8.42 -11.11 -2.19
C ASN A 76 -8.23 -11.14 -3.72
N GLU A 77 -9.15 -11.78 -4.44
CA GLU A 77 -9.25 -11.69 -5.88
C GLU A 77 -9.40 -10.24 -6.36
N ALA A 78 -8.97 -9.96 -7.58
CA ALA A 78 -8.93 -8.59 -8.09
C ALA A 78 -10.32 -7.93 -8.11
N ALA A 79 -11.37 -8.67 -8.51
CA ALA A 79 -12.74 -8.18 -8.48
C ALA A 79 -13.23 -7.92 -7.05
N ASP A 80 -12.99 -8.87 -6.13
CA ASP A 80 -13.35 -8.74 -4.72
C ASP A 80 -12.57 -7.58 -4.05
N ARG A 81 -11.32 -7.30 -4.47
CA ARG A 81 -10.58 -6.12 -3.99
C ARG A 81 -11.22 -4.81 -4.42
N VAL A 82 -11.75 -4.73 -5.64
CA VAL A 82 -12.51 -3.54 -6.09
C VAL A 82 -13.77 -3.40 -5.26
N LEU A 83 -14.57 -4.47 -5.11
CA LEU A 83 -15.75 -4.49 -4.27
C LEU A 83 -15.44 -4.04 -2.84
N LEU A 84 -14.47 -4.67 -2.18
CA LEU A 84 -14.07 -4.36 -0.80
C LEU A 84 -13.53 -2.93 -0.65
N SER A 85 -12.87 -2.39 -1.68
CA SER A 85 -12.41 -1.00 -1.65
C SER A 85 -13.57 -0.01 -1.73
N ILE A 86 -14.57 -0.28 -2.59
CA ILE A 86 -15.77 0.56 -2.70
C ILE A 86 -16.59 0.46 -1.41
N ALA A 87 -16.77 -0.76 -0.87
CA ALA A 87 -17.46 -0.97 0.40
C ALA A 87 -16.79 -0.21 1.55
N ASN A 88 -15.46 -0.24 1.64
CA ASN A 88 -14.70 0.53 2.63
C ASN A 88 -14.93 2.04 2.51
N ASP A 89 -14.80 2.60 1.29
CA ASP A 89 -15.03 4.03 1.06
C ASP A 89 -16.49 4.41 1.40
N LEU A 90 -17.46 3.54 1.10
CA LEU A 90 -18.88 3.73 1.44
C LEU A 90 -19.13 3.68 2.95
N LEU A 91 -18.52 2.74 3.68
CA LEU A 91 -18.64 2.65 5.14
C LEU A 91 -18.11 3.91 5.84
N PHE A 92 -16.98 4.47 5.40
CA PHE A 92 -16.49 5.76 5.89
C PHE A 92 -17.46 6.91 5.58
N GLU A 93 -18.15 6.89 4.44
CA GLU A 93 -19.14 7.89 4.05
C GLU A 93 -20.43 7.78 4.85
N LEU A 94 -20.92 6.57 5.10
CA LEU A 94 -22.14 6.30 5.87
C LEU A 94 -21.97 6.60 7.36
N MET A 95 -20.77 6.42 7.90
CA MET A 95 -20.50 6.49 9.35
C MET A 95 -19.37 7.48 9.69
N PRO A 96 -19.40 8.74 9.21
CA PRO A 96 -18.29 9.69 9.37
C PRO A 96 -18.04 10.09 10.83
N ASP A 97 -19.08 10.06 11.66
CA ASP A 97 -19.04 10.37 13.08
C ASP A 97 -18.60 9.19 13.97
N ARG A 98 -18.42 8.01 13.37
CA ARG A 98 -17.94 6.81 14.07
C ARG A 98 -16.43 6.60 13.99
N VAL A 99 -15.73 7.48 13.28
CA VAL A 99 -14.28 7.60 13.37
C VAL A 99 -13.94 8.74 14.31
N HIS A 100 -13.30 8.42 15.43
CA HIS A 100 -13.00 9.43 16.45
C HIS A 100 -12.02 10.48 15.90
N PRO A 101 -12.18 11.80 16.20
CA PRO A 101 -11.30 12.86 15.68
C PRO A 101 -9.82 12.69 16.04
N ARG A 102 -9.51 11.93 17.10
CA ARG A 102 -8.14 11.57 17.51
C ARG A 102 -7.59 10.34 16.80
N CYS A 103 -8.42 9.56 16.13
CA CYS A 103 -7.99 8.53 15.18
C CYS A 103 -7.62 9.22 13.86
N LYS A 104 -6.39 9.06 13.42
CA LYS A 104 -5.83 9.74 12.24
C LYS A 104 -5.46 8.78 11.11
N SER A 105 -5.70 7.50 11.29
CA SER A 105 -5.43 6.48 10.28
C SER A 105 -6.45 6.50 9.15
N TYR A 106 -6.04 6.05 7.99
CA TYR A 106 -6.86 5.80 6.79
C TYR A 106 -7.73 6.96 6.29
N LEU A 107 -7.65 8.13 6.92
CA LEU A 107 -8.42 9.32 6.54
C LEU A 107 -7.82 10.03 5.33
N LYS A 108 -8.67 10.37 4.34
CA LYS A 108 -8.24 11.14 3.17
C LYS A 108 -7.67 12.51 3.59
N GLY A 109 -6.48 12.84 3.11
CA GLY A 109 -5.82 14.13 3.41
C GLY A 109 -5.09 14.20 4.75
N VAL A 110 -5.14 13.15 5.58
CA VAL A 110 -4.40 13.08 6.85
C VAL A 110 -3.23 12.11 6.70
N GLY A 111 -2.03 12.65 6.55
CA GLY A 111 -0.80 11.84 6.46
C GLY A 111 -0.05 11.80 7.79
N CYS A 112 0.79 10.76 7.97
CA CYS A 112 1.65 10.59 9.16
C CYS A 112 2.45 11.86 9.54
N GLY A 113 2.88 12.63 8.54
CA GLY A 113 3.65 13.84 8.77
C GLY A 113 2.91 14.91 9.57
N ARG A 114 1.63 15.12 9.29
CA ARG A 114 0.78 16.05 10.04
C ARG A 114 0.63 15.61 11.50
N VAL A 115 0.38 14.33 11.71
CA VAL A 115 0.25 13.75 13.05
C VAL A 115 1.53 13.95 13.86
N VAL A 116 2.70 13.71 13.24
CA VAL A 116 4.02 13.89 13.86
C VAL A 116 4.27 15.36 14.24
N GLN A 117 3.82 16.31 13.42
CA GLN A 117 3.89 17.74 13.76
C GLN A 117 2.99 18.09 14.95
N GLU A 118 1.75 17.58 14.98
CA GLU A 118 0.83 17.76 16.12
C GLU A 118 1.45 17.19 17.42
N VAL A 119 2.04 16.00 17.35
CA VAL A 119 2.77 15.38 18.49
C VAL A 119 3.94 16.26 18.96
N SER A 120 4.76 16.78 18.04
CA SER A 120 5.87 17.67 18.37
C SER A 120 5.38 18.95 19.07
N HIS A 121 4.26 19.53 18.62
CA HIS A 121 3.64 20.69 19.27
C HIS A 121 3.14 20.34 20.68
N ALA A 122 2.52 19.18 20.87
CA ALA A 122 2.06 18.72 22.19
C ALA A 122 3.23 18.56 23.18
N ILE A 123 4.34 17.98 22.75
CA ILE A 123 5.54 17.85 23.57
C ILE A 123 6.06 19.22 24.01
N VAL A 124 6.16 20.17 23.09
CA VAL A 124 6.64 21.53 23.41
C VAL A 124 5.70 22.23 24.38
N ALA A 125 4.39 22.00 24.30
CA ALA A 125 3.41 22.59 25.21
C ALA A 125 3.53 22.05 26.65
N VAL A 126 3.89 20.77 26.81
CA VAL A 126 4.01 20.11 28.14
C VAL A 126 5.42 20.27 28.72
N GLN A 127 6.46 20.37 27.90
CA GLN A 127 7.87 20.41 28.31
C GLN A 127 8.22 21.45 29.41
N PRO A 128 7.65 22.67 29.44
CA PRO A 128 7.96 23.62 30.52
C PRO A 128 7.51 23.17 31.92
N GLN A 129 6.57 22.24 31.98
CA GLN A 129 5.94 21.80 33.24
C GLN A 129 6.51 20.48 33.76
N HIS A 130 6.95 19.61 32.84
CA HIS A 130 7.42 18.27 33.15
C HIS A 130 8.58 17.88 32.23
N THR A 131 9.67 17.35 32.77
CA THR A 131 10.82 16.87 32.00
C THR A 131 10.90 15.35 31.94
N GLU A 132 10.37 14.66 32.93
CA GLU A 132 10.36 13.19 33.00
C GLU A 132 8.95 12.65 32.77
N LYS A 133 8.84 11.54 32.05
CA LYS A 133 7.58 10.83 31.77
C LYS A 133 6.46 11.75 31.28
N ILE A 134 6.77 12.53 30.25
CA ILE A 134 5.79 13.45 29.64
C ILE A 134 4.61 12.74 28.97
N GLY A 135 4.72 11.42 28.77
CA GLY A 135 3.69 10.62 28.10
C GLY A 135 4.18 9.21 27.78
N TRP A 136 3.46 8.54 26.92
CA TRP A 136 3.80 7.21 26.45
C TRP A 136 3.39 7.02 24.98
N LYS A 137 4.01 6.07 24.33
CA LYS A 137 3.51 5.44 23.10
C LYS A 137 3.38 3.94 23.30
N SER A 138 2.45 3.34 22.60
CA SER A 138 2.20 1.91 22.64
C SER A 138 1.70 1.41 21.29
N ASP A 139 1.74 0.09 21.13
CA ASP A 139 1.26 -0.63 19.96
C ASP A 139 0.42 -1.81 20.46
N LEU A 140 -0.69 -2.08 19.80
CA LEU A 140 -1.56 -3.19 20.15
C LEU A 140 -0.94 -4.53 19.71
N SER A 141 -1.04 -5.53 20.57
CA SER A 141 -0.50 -6.85 20.23
C SER A 141 -1.32 -7.51 19.13
N LYS A 142 -0.73 -7.63 17.93
CA LYS A 142 -1.36 -8.30 16.78
C LYS A 142 -2.79 -7.78 16.49
N TYR A 143 -2.98 -6.45 16.51
CA TYR A 143 -4.31 -5.84 16.41
C TYR A 143 -5.18 -6.47 15.32
N PHE A 144 -4.67 -6.54 14.09
CA PHE A 144 -5.41 -7.07 12.95
C PHE A 144 -5.73 -8.58 13.05
N ASP A 145 -5.09 -9.31 13.95
CA ASP A 145 -5.29 -10.75 14.14
C ASP A 145 -6.05 -11.08 15.44
N SER A 146 -6.28 -10.08 16.32
CA SER A 146 -6.75 -10.31 17.69
C SER A 146 -8.13 -9.72 18.01
N VAL A 147 -8.71 -8.90 17.13
CA VAL A 147 -10.06 -8.35 17.34
C VAL A 147 -11.09 -9.48 17.34
N PRO A 148 -11.86 -9.67 18.42
CA PRO A 148 -12.91 -10.68 18.46
C PRO A 148 -14.05 -10.38 17.46
N LEU A 149 -14.59 -11.42 16.83
CA LEU A 149 -15.63 -11.33 15.79
C LEU A 149 -16.86 -10.51 16.23
N ARG A 150 -17.24 -10.60 17.52
CA ARG A 150 -18.36 -9.83 18.07
C ARG A 150 -18.24 -8.32 17.86
N TYR A 151 -17.02 -7.76 17.88
CA TYR A 151 -16.82 -6.33 17.63
C TYR A 151 -16.90 -5.96 16.16
N ILE A 152 -16.55 -6.88 15.27
CA ILE A 152 -16.77 -6.75 13.83
C ILE A 152 -18.28 -6.75 13.54
N ASP A 153 -19.03 -7.67 14.16
CA ASP A 153 -20.49 -7.73 14.03
C ASP A 153 -21.15 -6.46 14.58
N GLN A 154 -20.75 -5.99 15.77
CA GLN A 154 -21.24 -4.73 16.34
C GLN A 154 -20.98 -3.52 15.42
N ALA A 155 -19.84 -3.47 14.74
CA ALA A 155 -19.56 -2.41 13.79
C ALA A 155 -20.52 -2.46 12.59
N PHE A 156 -20.85 -3.64 12.07
CA PHE A 156 -21.85 -3.80 11.03
C PHE A 156 -23.27 -3.55 11.52
N ASP A 157 -23.60 -3.96 12.75
CA ASP A 157 -24.90 -3.68 13.36
C ASP A 157 -25.15 -2.16 13.46
N MET A 158 -24.16 -1.36 13.87
CA MET A 158 -24.26 0.11 13.89
C MET A 158 -24.60 0.71 12.52
N VAL A 159 -24.07 0.14 11.43
CA VAL A 159 -24.40 0.58 10.07
C VAL A 159 -25.87 0.28 9.76
N GLU A 160 -26.31 -0.94 10.05
CA GLU A 160 -27.68 -1.40 9.78
C GLU A 160 -28.72 -0.71 10.67
N GLU A 161 -28.39 -0.42 11.93
CA GLU A 161 -29.26 0.36 12.83
C GLU A 161 -29.54 1.77 12.30
N ARG A 162 -28.52 2.38 11.67
CA ARG A 162 -28.65 3.75 11.13
C ARG A 162 -29.29 3.79 9.75
N HIS A 163 -28.95 2.88 8.88
CA HIS A 163 -29.27 2.96 7.45
C HIS A 163 -30.25 1.87 6.98
N GLY A 164 -30.59 0.90 7.85
CA GLY A 164 -31.41 -0.25 7.53
C GLY A 164 -30.60 -1.47 7.10
N LYS A 165 -31.24 -2.62 7.08
CA LYS A 165 -30.63 -3.89 6.65
C LYS A 165 -30.17 -3.82 5.20
N SER A 166 -29.03 -4.47 4.92
CA SER A 166 -28.40 -4.44 3.60
C SER A 166 -27.77 -5.78 3.23
N ALA A 167 -28.10 -6.25 2.04
CA ALA A 167 -27.48 -7.44 1.46
C ALA A 167 -25.97 -7.29 1.26
N LEU A 168 -25.45 -6.07 1.04
CA LEU A 168 -24.02 -5.81 0.99
C LEU A 168 -23.37 -6.04 2.35
N VAL A 169 -24.00 -5.57 3.44
CA VAL A 169 -23.50 -5.78 4.80
C VAL A 169 -23.51 -7.27 5.14
N ASP A 170 -24.53 -8.01 4.71
CA ASP A 170 -24.61 -9.47 4.87
C ASP A 170 -23.44 -10.17 4.14
N VAL A 171 -23.08 -9.74 2.93
CA VAL A 171 -21.91 -10.27 2.20
C VAL A 171 -20.62 -10.01 2.97
N LEU A 172 -20.44 -8.80 3.52
CA LEU A 172 -19.26 -8.48 4.33
C LEU A 172 -19.23 -9.30 5.63
N ARG A 173 -20.37 -9.45 6.31
CA ARG A 173 -20.50 -10.26 7.52
C ARG A 173 -20.14 -11.72 7.24
N LYS A 174 -20.71 -12.33 6.19
CA LYS A 174 -20.36 -13.68 5.75
C LYS A 174 -18.87 -13.84 5.48
N TYR A 175 -18.24 -12.85 4.82
CA TYR A 175 -16.82 -12.86 4.55
C TYR A 175 -15.97 -12.87 5.82
N TYR A 176 -16.34 -12.10 6.86
CA TYR A 176 -15.62 -12.08 8.13
C TYR A 176 -15.88 -13.32 8.98
N HIS A 177 -17.06 -13.94 8.87
CA HIS A 177 -17.37 -15.21 9.51
C HIS A 177 -16.73 -16.42 8.82
N ALA A 178 -16.37 -16.29 7.53
CA ALA A 178 -15.69 -17.35 6.80
C ALA A 178 -14.19 -17.38 7.18
N ASP A 179 -13.82 -18.37 7.97
CA ASP A 179 -12.43 -18.55 8.44
C ASP A 179 -11.55 -19.29 7.42
N LEU A 180 -11.86 -19.16 6.13
CA LEU A 180 -11.16 -19.82 5.03
C LEU A 180 -10.15 -18.90 4.38
N TYR A 181 -8.96 -19.44 4.09
CA TYR A 181 -7.93 -18.77 3.33
C TYR A 181 -7.02 -19.78 2.63
N PHE A 182 -6.33 -19.33 1.57
CA PHE A 182 -5.28 -20.12 0.93
C PHE A 182 -3.92 -19.77 1.50
N THR A 183 -3.15 -20.79 1.88
CA THR A 183 -1.73 -20.64 2.26
C THR A 183 -0.91 -20.18 1.06
N PRO A 184 0.37 -19.74 1.26
CA PRO A 184 1.25 -19.43 0.14
C PRO A 184 1.45 -20.60 -0.84
N ASP A 185 1.30 -21.82 -0.35
CA ASP A 185 1.41 -23.06 -1.14
C ASP A 185 0.08 -23.46 -1.83
N GLY A 186 -0.95 -22.62 -1.71
CA GLY A 186 -2.25 -22.83 -2.36
C GLY A 186 -3.18 -23.81 -1.64
N VAL A 187 -2.85 -24.25 -0.44
CA VAL A 187 -3.71 -25.13 0.36
C VAL A 187 -4.81 -24.31 1.03
N LEU A 188 -6.07 -24.78 0.93
CA LEU A 188 -7.19 -24.17 1.63
C LEU A 188 -7.17 -24.59 3.10
N GLU A 189 -7.07 -23.62 3.99
CA GLU A 189 -7.08 -23.81 5.43
C GLU A 189 -8.21 -23.02 6.10
N SER A 190 -8.60 -23.46 7.30
CA SER A 190 -9.59 -22.80 8.14
C SER A 190 -8.94 -22.35 9.44
N LYS A 191 -8.94 -21.03 9.66
CA LYS A 191 -8.45 -20.41 10.90
C LYS A 191 -9.05 -19.02 11.04
N TYR A 192 -9.41 -18.65 12.27
CA TYR A 192 -9.86 -17.29 12.57
C TYR A 192 -8.82 -16.23 12.15
N GLN A 193 -9.23 -15.26 11.34
CA GLN A 193 -8.34 -14.28 10.70
C GLN A 193 -8.60 -12.83 11.16
N SER A 194 -9.58 -12.63 12.05
CA SER A 194 -9.95 -11.31 12.59
C SER A 194 -10.21 -10.27 11.49
N LEU A 195 -9.51 -9.12 11.51
CA LEU A 195 -9.69 -8.04 10.52
C LEU A 195 -9.16 -8.36 9.12
N LYS A 196 -8.45 -9.47 8.93
CA LYS A 196 -7.85 -9.88 7.64
C LYS A 196 -6.97 -8.78 7.07
N GLN A 197 -5.77 -8.61 7.67
CA GLN A 197 -4.80 -7.58 7.25
C GLN A 197 -4.54 -7.63 5.74
N GLY A 198 -4.81 -6.53 5.01
CA GLY A 198 -4.74 -6.44 3.55
C GLY A 198 -6.12 -6.32 2.88
N CYS A 199 -7.19 -6.69 3.57
CA CYS A 199 -8.55 -6.36 3.16
C CYS A 199 -8.82 -4.86 3.33
N SER A 200 -9.45 -4.22 2.34
CA SER A 200 -9.73 -2.78 2.40
C SER A 200 -10.66 -2.42 3.57
N VAL A 201 -11.71 -3.21 3.82
CA VAL A 201 -12.70 -2.96 4.88
C VAL A 201 -12.08 -3.03 6.27
N ALA A 202 -10.96 -3.75 6.43
CA ALA A 202 -10.22 -3.79 7.69
C ALA A 202 -9.79 -2.40 8.19
N SER A 203 -9.58 -1.43 7.29
CA SER A 203 -9.20 -0.06 7.69
C SER A 203 -10.34 0.69 8.39
N TRP A 204 -11.57 0.59 7.89
CA TRP A 204 -12.73 1.17 8.56
C TRP A 204 -13.01 0.48 9.90
N LEU A 205 -13.02 -0.86 9.92
CA LEU A 205 -13.20 -1.62 11.16
C LEU A 205 -12.15 -1.27 12.21
N ALA A 206 -10.88 -1.17 11.82
CA ALA A 206 -9.79 -0.80 12.72
C ALA A 206 -9.97 0.60 13.34
N ASP A 207 -10.62 1.51 12.63
CA ASP A 207 -10.85 2.85 13.13
C ASP A 207 -12.08 2.93 14.06
N VAL A 208 -13.18 2.23 13.72
CA VAL A 208 -14.43 2.37 14.47
C VAL A 208 -14.51 1.52 15.74
N ILE A 209 -13.89 0.34 15.76
CA ILE A 209 -13.97 -0.61 16.88
C ILE A 209 -13.40 -0.02 18.17
N LEU A 210 -12.37 0.80 18.09
CA LEU A 210 -11.71 1.41 19.24
C LEU A 210 -12.25 2.80 19.60
N TYR A 211 -13.34 3.23 18.98
CA TYR A 211 -13.90 4.57 19.20
C TYR A 211 -14.10 4.93 20.69
N HIS A 212 -14.66 3.99 21.48
CA HIS A 212 -14.93 4.22 22.88
C HIS A 212 -13.66 4.39 23.73
N ILE A 213 -12.57 3.73 23.35
CA ILE A 213 -11.25 3.91 23.97
C ILE A 213 -10.70 5.28 23.60
N ASP A 214 -10.77 5.65 22.31
CA ASP A 214 -10.33 6.95 21.83
C ASP A 214 -11.06 8.08 22.59
N ASP A 215 -12.38 7.95 22.80
CA ASP A 215 -13.21 8.92 23.49
C ASP A 215 -12.78 9.09 24.97
N LYS A 216 -12.58 7.98 25.68
CA LYS A 216 -12.10 7.99 27.08
C LYS A 216 -10.74 8.63 27.23
N LEU A 217 -9.80 8.32 26.32
CA LEU A 217 -8.44 8.85 26.35
C LEU A 217 -8.40 10.33 25.94
N ALA A 218 -9.24 10.73 24.98
CA ALA A 218 -9.34 12.12 24.52
C ALA A 218 -9.94 13.06 25.57
N ALA A 219 -10.73 12.53 26.51
CA ALA A 219 -11.33 13.30 27.60
C ALA A 219 -10.34 13.66 28.74
N LEU A 220 -9.14 13.07 28.75
CA LEU A 220 -8.11 13.31 29.76
C LEU A 220 -7.33 14.59 29.52
N ASN A 221 -6.68 15.10 30.57
CA ASN A 221 -5.80 16.25 30.46
C ASN A 221 -4.49 15.87 29.77
N GLY A 222 -4.46 16.06 28.44
CA GLY A 222 -3.33 15.73 27.60
C GLY A 222 -3.68 15.74 26.12
N TYR A 223 -2.71 15.41 25.32
CA TYR A 223 -2.86 15.19 23.88
C TYR A 223 -2.81 13.68 23.60
N TYR A 224 -3.92 13.15 23.10
CA TYR A 224 -4.05 11.78 22.65
C TYR A 224 -4.14 11.73 21.12
N VAL A 225 -3.52 10.74 20.52
CA VAL A 225 -3.66 10.42 19.11
C VAL A 225 -3.47 8.93 18.85
N ARG A 226 -4.27 8.37 17.96
CA ARG A 226 -4.15 7.01 17.45
C ARG A 226 -3.94 7.01 15.93
N TYR A 227 -3.07 6.12 15.48
CA TYR A 227 -2.87 5.83 14.06
C TYR A 227 -2.86 4.31 13.86
N SER A 228 -4.03 3.74 13.56
CA SER A 228 -4.27 2.29 13.53
C SER A 228 -4.03 1.66 14.92
N ASP A 229 -3.01 0.83 15.05
CA ASP A 229 -2.55 0.19 16.27
C ASP A 229 -1.53 1.02 17.06
N ASP A 230 -0.93 2.03 16.44
CA ASP A 230 -0.01 2.96 17.10
C ASP A 230 -0.77 4.02 17.90
N MET A 231 -0.61 4.05 19.22
CA MET A 231 -1.22 4.99 20.15
C MET A 231 -0.16 5.84 20.84
N LEU A 232 -0.50 7.10 21.09
CA LEU A 232 0.40 8.03 21.79
C LEU A 232 -0.41 8.97 22.67
N PHE A 233 0.04 9.17 23.89
CA PHE A 233 -0.51 10.15 24.83
C PHE A 233 0.62 11.03 25.39
N ILE A 234 0.42 12.34 25.42
CA ILE A 234 1.34 13.34 25.99
C ILE A 234 0.55 14.21 26.95
N GLY A 235 0.92 14.24 28.23
CA GLY A 235 0.28 15.12 29.19
C GLY A 235 0.31 14.61 30.64
N PRO A 236 -0.21 15.41 31.59
CA PRO A 236 -0.19 15.09 33.00
C PRO A 236 -0.92 13.80 33.38
N ASP A 237 -1.98 13.45 32.64
CA ASP A 237 -2.78 12.25 32.91
C ASP A 237 -2.22 10.98 32.24
N ALA A 238 -0.92 10.94 31.87
CA ALA A 238 -0.33 9.84 31.13
C ALA A 238 -0.45 8.46 31.83
N GLU A 239 -0.26 8.40 33.14
CA GLU A 239 -0.39 7.16 33.92
C GLU A 239 -1.84 6.68 33.96
N LYS A 240 -2.78 7.61 34.19
CA LYS A 240 -4.23 7.32 34.16
C LYS A 240 -4.68 6.87 32.77
N ALA A 241 -4.17 7.49 31.71
CA ALA A 241 -4.45 7.11 30.34
C ALA A 241 -3.98 5.67 30.03
N MET A 242 -2.79 5.29 30.50
CA MET A 242 -2.26 3.93 30.34
C MET A 242 -3.11 2.90 31.08
N GLN A 243 -3.57 3.22 32.30
CA GLN A 243 -4.46 2.34 33.07
C GLN A 243 -5.79 2.13 32.33
N ILE A 244 -6.45 3.21 31.89
CA ILE A 244 -7.71 3.13 31.13
C ILE A 244 -7.51 2.28 29.88
N LEU A 245 -6.46 2.53 29.10
CA LEU A 245 -6.17 1.77 27.89
C LEU A 245 -6.02 0.27 28.18
N THR A 246 -5.30 -0.08 29.25
CA THR A 246 -5.07 -1.48 29.63
C THR A 246 -6.37 -2.17 30.06
N ASP A 247 -7.18 -1.51 30.86
CA ASP A 247 -8.46 -2.06 31.36
C ASP A 247 -9.48 -2.24 30.25
N GLU A 248 -9.61 -1.24 29.35
CA GLU A 248 -10.54 -1.31 28.21
C GLU A 248 -10.14 -2.41 27.21
N LEU A 249 -8.85 -2.53 26.90
CA LEU A 249 -8.38 -3.60 26.03
C LEU A 249 -8.61 -4.99 26.66
N ALA A 250 -8.36 -5.12 27.98
CA ALA A 250 -8.64 -6.38 28.69
C ALA A 250 -10.13 -6.74 28.63
N ALA A 251 -11.03 -5.76 28.77
CA ALA A 251 -12.48 -5.97 28.63
C ALA A 251 -12.88 -6.40 27.20
N MET A 252 -12.06 -6.05 26.22
CA MET A 252 -12.23 -6.47 24.81
C MET A 252 -11.55 -7.81 24.48
N ASP A 253 -10.93 -8.50 25.41
CA ASP A 253 -10.06 -9.67 25.18
C ASP A 253 -8.83 -9.36 24.32
N MET A 254 -8.39 -8.11 24.34
CA MET A 254 -7.21 -7.61 23.62
C MET A 254 -6.10 -7.22 24.57
N LYS A 255 -4.89 -7.04 24.04
CA LYS A 255 -3.71 -6.74 24.87
C LYS A 255 -2.79 -5.73 24.20
N LEU A 256 -2.14 -4.91 25.02
CA LEU A 256 -0.97 -4.15 24.62
C LEU A 256 0.20 -5.09 24.32
N ASN A 257 1.10 -4.63 23.46
CA ASN A 257 2.39 -5.27 23.29
C ASN A 257 3.36 -4.73 24.36
N PRO A 258 3.68 -5.50 25.43
CA PRO A 258 4.49 -4.97 26.54
C PRO A 258 5.88 -4.51 26.10
N LYS A 259 6.43 -5.10 25.03
CA LYS A 259 7.75 -4.74 24.48
C LYS A 259 7.75 -3.43 23.68
N LYS A 260 6.57 -2.92 23.36
CA LYS A 260 6.40 -1.69 22.56
C LYS A 260 5.79 -0.53 23.37
N VAL A 261 5.49 -0.74 24.64
CA VAL A 261 5.15 0.36 25.56
C VAL A 261 6.43 1.10 25.90
N GLU A 262 6.51 2.35 25.50
CA GLU A 262 7.65 3.23 25.75
C GLU A 262 7.17 4.49 26.44
N TRP A 263 7.66 4.72 27.67
CA TRP A 263 7.47 5.98 28.37
C TRP A 263 8.38 7.04 27.76
N LEU A 264 7.83 8.21 27.53
CA LEU A 264 8.49 9.29 26.82
C LEU A 264 8.97 10.35 27.79
N ASP A 265 10.11 10.95 27.49
CA ASP A 265 10.63 12.15 28.14
C ASP A 265 10.98 13.22 27.08
N ALA A 266 11.18 14.44 27.53
CA ALA A 266 11.45 15.56 26.63
C ALA A 266 12.88 15.58 26.07
N GLU A 267 13.81 14.86 26.68
CA GLU A 267 15.24 14.96 26.41
C GLU A 267 15.75 13.87 25.46
N HIS A 268 14.96 12.82 25.22
CA HIS A 268 15.36 11.71 24.36
C HIS A 268 14.55 11.65 23.06
N TRP A 269 15.21 11.11 22.02
CA TRP A 269 14.57 10.83 20.75
C TRP A 269 13.70 9.58 20.83
N PHE A 270 12.46 9.67 20.43
CA PHE A 270 11.60 8.51 20.24
C PHE A 270 11.10 8.40 18.80
N LYS A 271 10.68 7.21 18.40
CA LYS A 271 10.19 6.92 17.05
C LYS A 271 8.67 6.88 17.05
N PHE A 272 8.04 7.58 16.11
CA PHE A 272 6.61 7.50 15.87
C PHE A 272 6.30 7.69 14.38
N LEU A 273 5.48 6.81 13.81
CA LEU A 273 5.04 6.83 12.40
C LEU A 273 6.19 7.01 11.39
N GLY A 274 7.32 6.35 11.63
CA GLY A 274 8.48 6.42 10.76
C GLY A 274 9.34 7.67 10.88
N PHE A 275 9.05 8.53 11.85
CA PHE A 275 9.85 9.70 12.20
C PHE A 275 10.50 9.52 13.58
N SER A 276 11.56 10.28 13.84
CA SER A 276 12.17 10.47 15.14
C SER A 276 11.85 11.86 15.63
N ILE A 277 11.37 11.99 16.85
CA ILE A 277 10.90 13.24 17.45
C ILE A 277 11.67 13.50 18.75
N LYS A 278 12.11 14.75 18.97
CA LYS A 278 12.63 15.26 20.24
C LYS A 278 12.23 16.73 20.38
N GLY A 279 11.30 17.04 21.26
CA GLY A 279 10.75 18.38 21.39
C GLY A 279 10.23 18.90 20.04
N LYS A 280 10.76 20.04 19.57
CA LYS A 280 10.43 20.62 18.27
C LYS A 280 11.19 20.01 17.07
N SER A 281 12.16 19.13 17.35
CA SER A 281 13.02 18.56 16.30
C SER A 281 12.40 17.27 15.75
N ILE A 282 12.23 17.22 14.44
CA ILE A 282 11.66 16.08 13.71
C ILE A 282 12.66 15.64 12.64
N SER A 283 13.03 14.37 12.68
CA SER A 283 13.88 13.69 11.71
C SER A 283 13.22 12.40 11.22
N LEU A 284 13.87 11.67 10.32
CA LEU A 284 13.45 10.33 9.92
C LEU A 284 13.97 9.28 10.91
N SER A 285 13.19 8.23 11.12
CA SER A 285 13.69 7.07 11.85
C SER A 285 14.81 6.38 11.08
N SER A 286 15.71 5.70 11.81
CA SER A 286 16.82 4.95 11.23
C SER A 286 16.36 3.92 10.19
N THR A 287 15.24 3.26 10.43
CA THR A 287 14.61 2.32 9.51
C THR A 287 14.21 3.00 8.20
N ARG A 288 13.58 4.16 8.28
CA ARG A 288 13.14 4.92 7.09
C ARG A 288 14.33 5.46 6.31
N ILE A 289 15.40 5.86 6.98
CA ILE A 289 16.66 6.25 6.33
C ILE A 289 17.28 5.06 5.59
N LYS A 290 17.35 3.88 6.22
CA LYS A 290 17.86 2.66 5.57
C LYS A 290 17.02 2.24 4.37
N SER A 291 15.70 2.37 4.46
CA SER A 291 14.79 2.12 3.33
C SER A 291 15.04 3.10 2.19
N PHE A 292 15.15 4.40 2.50
CA PHE A 292 15.51 5.42 1.51
C PHE A 292 16.84 5.09 0.80
N GLN A 293 17.87 4.72 1.54
CA GLN A 293 19.17 4.35 0.98
C GLN A 293 19.06 3.15 0.03
N ARG A 294 18.36 2.09 0.44
CA ARG A 294 18.12 0.89 -0.41
C ARG A 294 17.40 1.26 -1.72
N GLU A 295 16.41 2.15 -1.65
CA GLU A 295 15.65 2.61 -2.81
C GLU A 295 16.51 3.44 -3.78
N ILE A 296 17.40 4.30 -3.26
CA ILE A 296 18.35 5.05 -4.09
C ILE A 296 19.38 4.12 -4.73
N GLU A 297 19.97 3.20 -3.97
CA GLU A 297 20.90 2.20 -4.50
C GLU A 297 20.28 1.35 -5.62
N ALA A 298 19.04 0.87 -5.42
CA ALA A 298 18.32 0.07 -6.41
C ALA A 298 18.09 0.80 -7.73
N ARG A 299 17.98 2.14 -7.68
CA ARG A 299 17.76 3.00 -8.85
C ARG A 299 19.05 3.50 -9.50
N THR A 300 20.19 3.31 -8.85
CA THR A 300 21.50 3.81 -9.26
C THR A 300 22.51 2.67 -9.40
N ILE A 301 23.28 2.40 -8.35
CA ILE A 301 24.46 1.51 -8.38
C ILE A 301 24.15 0.02 -8.54
N LYS A 302 23.00 -0.44 -8.10
CA LYS A 302 22.58 -1.85 -8.24
C LYS A 302 21.99 -2.16 -9.62
N ARG A 303 21.84 -1.18 -10.47
CA ARG A 303 21.32 -1.36 -11.83
C ARG A 303 22.47 -1.33 -12.83
N THR A 304 22.80 -2.48 -13.38
CA THR A 304 23.97 -2.73 -14.23
C THR A 304 23.91 -2.08 -15.61
N ALA A 305 22.73 -1.63 -16.07
CA ALA A 305 22.56 -1.00 -17.37
C ALA A 305 21.95 0.40 -17.24
N GLY A 306 22.53 1.39 -17.92
CA GLY A 306 21.97 2.71 -18.11
C GLY A 306 22.96 3.86 -17.94
N THR A 307 22.62 4.99 -18.56
CA THR A 307 23.38 6.22 -18.47
C THR A 307 23.14 6.95 -17.15
N VAL A 308 24.02 7.88 -16.79
CA VAL A 308 23.84 8.78 -15.64
C VAL A 308 22.52 9.54 -15.74
N ALA A 309 22.16 10.04 -16.92
CA ALA A 309 20.89 10.73 -17.16
C ALA A 309 19.68 9.84 -16.82
N GLN A 310 19.73 8.56 -17.16
CA GLN A 310 18.67 7.60 -16.78
C GLN A 310 18.63 7.36 -15.27
N ALA A 311 19.78 7.29 -14.61
CA ALA A 311 19.85 7.15 -13.14
C ALA A 311 19.24 8.39 -12.45
N ILE A 312 19.60 9.60 -12.90
CA ILE A 312 19.04 10.86 -12.41
C ILE A 312 17.52 10.89 -12.59
N ASN A 313 17.01 10.50 -13.76
CA ASN A 313 15.58 10.47 -14.04
C ASN A 313 14.84 9.48 -13.13
N ARG A 314 15.41 8.30 -12.85
CA ARG A 314 14.82 7.31 -11.91
C ARG A 314 14.77 7.85 -10.49
N VAL A 315 15.85 8.51 -10.04
CA VAL A 315 15.92 9.13 -8.71
C VAL A 315 14.91 10.27 -8.59
N ASN A 316 14.90 11.20 -9.55
CA ASN A 316 13.94 12.32 -9.56
C ASN A 316 12.50 11.83 -9.60
N ARG A 317 12.21 10.77 -10.36
CA ARG A 317 10.87 10.17 -10.39
C ARG A 317 10.45 9.61 -9.02
N TYR A 318 11.34 8.90 -8.36
CA TYR A 318 11.09 8.37 -7.02
C TYR A 318 10.88 9.48 -6.00
N LEU A 319 11.76 10.48 -5.99
CA LEU A 319 11.73 11.54 -4.99
C LEU A 319 10.58 12.53 -5.20
N TYR A 320 10.27 12.91 -6.44
CA TYR A 320 9.48 14.12 -6.71
C TYR A 320 8.20 13.89 -7.50
N ARG A 321 8.09 12.82 -8.31
CA ARG A 321 6.89 12.57 -9.12
C ARG A 321 5.87 11.67 -8.45
N GLY A 322 6.32 10.72 -7.62
CA GLY A 322 5.45 9.79 -6.91
C GLY A 322 4.53 9.00 -7.83
N ASP A 323 3.31 8.84 -7.38
CA ASP A 323 2.23 8.07 -8.03
C ASP A 323 1.39 8.87 -9.04
N GLY A 324 1.71 10.13 -9.25
CA GLY A 324 0.93 11.02 -10.13
C GLY A 324 -0.29 11.66 -9.46
N GLN A 325 -0.61 11.30 -8.22
CA GLN A 325 -1.72 11.86 -7.45
C GLN A 325 -1.29 12.98 -6.47
N GLY A 326 -0.08 13.50 -6.66
CA GLY A 326 0.48 14.54 -5.78
C GLY A 326 1.21 14.00 -4.55
N HIS A 327 1.32 12.68 -4.40
CA HIS A 327 2.07 12.05 -3.33
C HIS A 327 3.43 11.57 -3.84
N SER A 328 4.49 12.20 -3.34
CA SER A 328 5.86 11.77 -3.59
C SER A 328 6.62 11.64 -2.27
N TRP A 329 7.76 10.96 -2.31
CA TRP A 329 8.61 10.87 -1.13
C TRP A 329 8.91 12.26 -0.55
N SER A 330 9.23 13.23 -1.40
CA SER A 330 9.56 14.58 -0.97
C SER A 330 8.38 15.33 -0.36
N THR A 331 7.17 15.20 -0.91
CA THR A 331 5.98 15.88 -0.36
C THR A 331 5.56 15.33 0.99
N GLN A 332 5.87 14.05 1.25
CA GLN A 332 5.57 13.39 2.53
C GLN A 332 6.64 13.60 3.61
N VAL A 333 7.88 13.97 3.22
CA VAL A 333 9.02 14.00 4.13
C VAL A 333 9.58 15.41 4.31
N LEU A 334 9.86 16.10 3.22
CA LEU A 334 10.60 17.38 3.29
C LEU A 334 9.88 18.50 4.05
N PRO A 335 8.52 18.62 4.01
CA PRO A 335 7.83 19.63 4.82
C PRO A 335 7.90 19.34 6.33
N ILE A 336 8.10 18.09 6.70
CA ILE A 336 8.01 17.60 8.08
C ILE A 336 9.36 17.61 8.78
N VAL A 337 10.39 17.05 8.13
CA VAL A 337 11.74 16.98 8.70
C VAL A 337 12.35 18.37 8.77
N ASN A 338 12.73 18.78 9.98
CA ASN A 338 13.32 20.10 10.24
C ASN A 338 14.78 20.05 10.71
N VAL A 339 15.34 18.86 10.89
CA VAL A 339 16.78 18.67 11.18
C VAL A 339 17.57 18.76 9.87
N ARG A 340 18.10 19.94 9.57
CA ARG A 340 18.79 20.24 8.31
C ARG A 340 19.92 19.27 8.01
N LYS A 341 20.70 18.91 9.01
CA LYS A 341 21.85 17.99 8.87
C LYS A 341 21.43 16.64 8.27
N ASP A 342 20.25 16.14 8.60
CA ASP A 342 19.78 14.85 8.09
C ASP A 342 19.40 14.95 6.62
N ILE A 343 18.76 16.05 6.21
CA ILE A 343 18.47 16.33 4.80
C ILE A 343 19.76 16.43 3.99
N ASP A 344 20.76 17.15 4.49
CA ASP A 344 22.05 17.30 3.83
C ASP A 344 22.81 15.95 3.73
N THR A 345 22.71 15.10 4.76
CA THR A 345 23.30 13.76 4.77
C THR A 345 22.63 12.86 3.72
N MET A 346 21.30 12.85 3.66
CA MET A 346 20.56 12.10 2.64
C MET A 346 20.87 12.60 1.22
N ASN A 347 20.94 13.92 1.04
CA ASN A 347 21.31 14.50 -0.24
C ASN A 347 22.72 14.10 -0.68
N ALA A 348 23.69 14.14 0.24
CA ALA A 348 25.06 13.69 -0.03
C ALA A 348 25.11 12.21 -0.44
N PHE A 349 24.28 11.36 0.18
CA PHE A 349 24.15 9.94 -0.20
C PHE A 349 23.66 9.78 -1.64
N VAL A 350 22.60 10.50 -2.05
CA VAL A 350 22.09 10.47 -3.42
C VAL A 350 23.17 10.90 -4.41
N MET A 351 23.85 12.00 -4.12
CA MET A 351 24.94 12.53 -4.97
C MET A 351 26.08 11.52 -5.11
N ASP A 352 26.47 10.84 -4.04
CA ASP A 352 27.54 9.84 -4.08
C ASP A 352 27.13 8.61 -4.91
N CYS A 353 25.86 8.16 -4.81
CA CYS A 353 25.32 7.10 -5.66
C CYS A 353 25.32 7.51 -7.16
N LEU A 354 24.91 8.71 -7.49
CA LEU A 354 24.92 9.21 -8.87
C LEU A 354 26.34 9.37 -9.41
N ARG A 355 27.30 9.85 -8.59
CA ARG A 355 28.72 9.92 -8.96
C ARG A 355 29.31 8.53 -9.20
N ALA A 356 28.92 7.53 -8.41
CA ALA A 356 29.34 6.15 -8.61
C ALA A 356 28.90 5.61 -9.98
N VAL A 357 27.65 5.90 -10.38
CA VAL A 357 27.17 5.56 -11.74
C VAL A 357 27.97 6.30 -12.82
N TYR A 358 28.24 7.60 -12.63
CA TYR A 358 29.02 8.40 -13.60
C TYR A 358 30.44 7.84 -13.80
N THR A 359 31.09 7.40 -12.72
CA THR A 359 32.48 6.90 -12.77
C THR A 359 32.59 5.43 -13.11
N GLY A 360 31.45 4.71 -13.27
CA GLY A 360 31.41 3.27 -13.48
C GLY A 360 31.81 2.44 -12.24
N LYS A 361 32.00 3.09 -11.09
CA LYS A 361 32.34 2.42 -9.83
C LYS A 361 31.07 1.99 -9.10
N THR A 362 30.74 0.70 -9.16
CA THR A 362 29.54 0.14 -8.52
C THR A 362 29.70 -0.11 -7.01
N LYS A 363 30.94 -0.08 -6.51
CA LYS A 363 31.21 -0.20 -5.06
C LYS A 363 31.47 1.18 -4.50
N LEU A 364 30.47 1.71 -3.81
CA LEU A 364 30.72 2.72 -2.78
C LEU A 364 31.52 2.01 -1.67
N GLY A 365 32.55 2.67 -1.14
CA GLY A 365 33.24 2.18 0.06
C GLY A 365 32.17 1.84 1.08
N GLY A 366 32.29 0.68 1.73
CA GLY A 366 31.20 0.06 2.51
C GLY A 366 30.45 1.02 3.42
N LEU A 367 29.17 0.78 3.62
CA LEU A 367 28.39 1.43 4.65
C LEU A 367 29.08 1.16 6.00
N GLY A 368 29.59 2.18 6.63
CA GLY A 368 30.26 2.13 7.92
C GLY A 368 29.79 3.25 8.81
N TYR A 369 30.22 3.20 10.06
CA TYR A 369 30.03 4.29 11.00
C TYR A 369 30.95 5.47 10.62
N ASP A 370 30.44 6.69 10.66
CA ASP A 370 31.31 7.84 10.63
C ASP A 370 32.13 7.93 11.93
N LYS A 371 33.10 8.85 11.99
CA LYS A 371 33.92 9.05 13.19
C LYS A 371 33.12 9.39 14.45
N GLN A 372 31.83 9.72 14.31
CA GLN A 372 30.90 10.02 15.37
C GLN A 372 29.94 8.83 15.68
N GLY A 373 30.19 7.64 15.14
CA GLY A 373 29.39 6.45 15.40
C GLY A 373 28.01 6.43 14.73
N ARG A 374 27.74 7.25 13.71
CA ARG A 374 26.48 7.31 13.00
C ARG A 374 26.42 6.24 11.93
N GLU A 375 25.52 5.30 12.07
CA GLU A 375 25.27 4.23 11.10
C GLU A 375 24.58 4.76 9.83
N GLY A 376 25.00 4.27 8.67
CA GLY A 376 24.34 4.56 7.40
C GLY A 376 24.93 5.71 6.60
N CYS A 377 26.01 6.34 7.06
CA CYS A 377 26.81 7.21 6.24
C CYS A 377 27.67 6.37 5.30
N ILE A 378 27.74 6.73 4.00
CA ILE A 378 28.80 6.21 3.15
C ILE A 378 30.10 6.71 3.75
N VAL A 379 30.89 5.80 4.32
CA VAL A 379 32.23 6.12 4.78
C VAL A 379 33.03 6.45 3.55
N ARG A 380 33.33 7.73 3.38
CA ARG A 380 34.23 8.20 2.34
C ARG A 380 35.59 7.60 2.65
N GLY A 381 35.97 6.60 1.83
CA GLY A 381 37.30 6.05 1.96
C GLY A 381 38.32 7.17 1.94
N LYS A 382 39.27 7.16 2.86
CA LYS A 382 40.46 8.02 2.84
C LYS A 382 41.21 7.74 1.54
N GLY A 383 40.90 8.41 0.46
CA GLY A 383 41.62 8.19 -0.78
C GLY A 383 41.48 9.34 -1.77
N ARG A 384 42.54 9.59 -2.48
CA ARG A 384 42.62 10.55 -3.61
C ARG A 384 41.48 10.41 -4.64
N ASN A 385 40.84 9.22 -4.69
CA ASN A 385 39.78 8.90 -5.64
C ASN A 385 38.43 9.61 -5.35
N VAL A 386 38.09 9.88 -4.10
CA VAL A 386 36.84 10.60 -3.76
C VAL A 386 36.95 12.08 -4.17
N THR A 387 38.10 12.68 -3.92
CA THR A 387 38.37 14.08 -4.32
C THR A 387 38.45 14.21 -5.84
N ALA A 388 39.04 13.23 -6.53
CA ALA A 388 39.10 13.18 -7.98
C ALA A 388 37.71 13.01 -8.64
N ASN A 389 36.83 12.18 -8.05
CA ASN A 389 35.47 12.04 -8.54
C ASN A 389 34.64 13.31 -8.35
N ARG A 390 34.79 14.01 -7.22
CA ARG A 390 34.16 15.33 -7.01
C ARG A 390 34.64 16.37 -8.02
N ARG A 391 35.92 16.41 -8.31
CA ARG A 391 36.49 17.33 -9.33
C ARG A 391 36.02 17.01 -10.75
N LYS A 392 35.79 15.72 -11.08
CA LYS A 392 35.29 15.30 -12.41
C LYS A 392 33.81 15.56 -12.63
N THR A 393 33.00 15.48 -11.60
CA THR A 393 31.53 15.62 -11.70
C THR A 393 31.03 16.99 -11.30
N GLY A 394 31.91 17.88 -10.76
CA GLY A 394 31.48 19.10 -10.10
C GLY A 394 30.71 18.84 -8.82
N ASP A 395 30.23 19.86 -8.18
CA ASP A 395 29.32 19.75 -7.04
C ASP A 395 27.87 19.57 -7.49
N ASP A 396 27.58 19.82 -8.76
CA ASP A 396 26.28 19.68 -9.39
C ASP A 396 26.31 18.55 -10.44
N ILE A 397 25.40 17.56 -10.25
CA ILE A 397 25.14 16.55 -11.26
C ILE A 397 23.93 17.05 -12.04
N GLY A 398 24.16 17.66 -13.18
CA GLY A 398 23.15 18.32 -13.99
C GLY A 398 21.89 17.50 -14.15
N GLY A 399 20.73 18.12 -13.85
CA GLY A 399 19.41 17.48 -13.90
C GLY A 399 18.94 16.79 -12.61
N TYR A 400 19.80 16.62 -11.59
CA TYR A 400 19.36 16.21 -10.25
C TYR A 400 18.97 17.43 -9.42
N LEU A 401 17.77 17.42 -8.87
CA LEU A 401 17.31 18.45 -7.93
C LEU A 401 17.65 18.02 -6.50
N SER A 402 18.45 18.83 -5.80
CA SER A 402 18.87 18.52 -4.45
C SER A 402 17.69 18.55 -3.46
N LEU A 403 17.71 17.66 -2.45
CA LEU A 403 16.68 17.61 -1.42
C LEU A 403 16.53 18.95 -0.68
N GLY A 404 17.65 19.65 -0.44
CA GLY A 404 17.63 20.95 0.21
C GLY A 404 16.97 22.05 -0.63
N CYS A 405 17.22 22.07 -1.94
CA CYS A 405 16.55 22.99 -2.86
C CYS A 405 15.03 22.74 -2.88
N MET A 406 14.62 21.47 -3.01
CA MET A 406 13.23 21.10 -3.04
C MET A 406 12.52 21.34 -1.70
N GLN A 407 13.20 21.15 -0.56
CA GLN A 407 12.66 21.51 0.75
C GLN A 407 12.41 23.01 0.87
N ASN A 408 13.35 23.84 0.42
CA ASN A 408 13.18 25.28 0.41
C ASN A 408 12.02 25.71 -0.50
N ALA A 409 11.91 25.12 -1.69
CA ALA A 409 10.79 25.37 -2.59
C ALA A 409 9.44 25.04 -1.96
N LEU A 410 9.31 23.87 -1.32
CA LEU A 410 8.06 23.46 -0.61
C LEU A 410 7.69 24.42 0.53
N ARG A 411 8.68 24.94 1.26
CA ARG A 411 8.46 25.89 2.36
C ARG A 411 8.09 27.29 1.88
N THR A 412 8.58 27.68 0.71
CA THR A 412 8.33 29.00 0.14
C THR A 412 6.96 29.06 -0.55
N SER A 413 6.69 28.09 -1.44
CA SER A 413 5.48 28.06 -2.22
C SER A 413 5.29 26.70 -2.88
N LYS A 414 4.08 26.13 -2.77
CA LYS A 414 3.69 24.92 -3.49
C LYS A 414 3.86 25.09 -5.01
N ALA A 415 3.54 26.27 -5.54
CA ALA A 415 3.70 26.58 -6.97
C ALA A 415 5.18 26.57 -7.41
N ALA A 416 6.11 27.05 -6.58
CA ALA A 416 7.54 26.98 -6.85
C ALA A 416 8.03 25.52 -6.94
N TYR A 417 7.59 24.67 -5.99
CA TYR A 417 7.91 23.25 -6.03
C TYR A 417 7.35 22.57 -7.29
N GLU A 418 6.07 22.79 -7.61
CA GLU A 418 5.41 22.22 -8.79
C GLU A 418 6.06 22.68 -10.09
N SER A 419 6.54 23.92 -10.15
CA SER A 419 7.31 24.45 -11.29
C SER A 419 8.62 23.69 -11.50
N LEU A 420 9.39 23.44 -10.43
CA LEU A 420 10.61 22.65 -10.50
C LEU A 420 10.33 21.20 -10.96
N VAL A 421 9.26 20.57 -10.43
CA VAL A 421 8.86 19.20 -10.83
C VAL A 421 8.41 19.16 -12.29
N ARG A 422 7.69 20.17 -12.78
CA ARG A 422 7.31 20.30 -14.20
C ARG A 422 8.53 20.47 -15.11
N GLY A 423 9.52 21.23 -14.69
CA GLY A 423 10.79 21.35 -15.41
C GLY A 423 11.47 19.99 -15.67
N LEU A 424 11.36 19.04 -14.72
CA LEU A 424 11.82 17.67 -14.91
C LEU A 424 11.03 16.88 -15.96
N GLN A 425 9.81 17.29 -16.27
CA GLN A 425 8.97 16.64 -17.28
C GLN A 425 9.33 17.11 -18.69
N ASN A 426 9.66 18.37 -18.86
CA ASN A 426 9.94 18.97 -20.18
C ASN A 426 11.28 18.52 -20.76
N THR A 427 12.24 18.10 -19.94
CA THR A 427 13.51 17.49 -20.41
C THR A 427 13.29 16.13 -21.10
N ARG A 428 12.11 15.53 -21.02
CA ARG A 428 11.74 14.30 -21.76
C ARG A 428 11.22 14.55 -23.16
N ASN A 429 10.53 15.66 -23.41
CA ASN A 429 9.87 15.93 -24.69
C ASN A 429 10.84 16.29 -25.82
N THR A 430 12.11 16.57 -25.54
CA THR A 430 13.12 16.79 -26.57
C THR A 430 13.85 15.51 -27.03
N GLN A 431 13.63 14.36 -26.39
CA GLN A 431 14.23 13.08 -26.79
C GLN A 431 13.26 11.93 -27.10
N SER A 432 11.96 12.16 -27.04
CA SER A 432 10.93 11.13 -27.33
C SER A 432 9.85 11.58 -28.28
N VAL A 433 10.23 12.16 -29.42
CA VAL A 433 9.32 12.35 -30.57
C VAL A 433 9.18 11.05 -31.40
N GLN A 434 9.68 9.92 -30.90
CA GLN A 434 9.59 8.62 -31.61
C GLN A 434 9.08 7.47 -30.75
N SER A 435 8.12 7.66 -29.86
CA SER A 435 7.28 6.55 -29.37
C SER A 435 6.02 7.05 -28.67
N ASN A 436 5.20 7.82 -29.36
CA ASN A 436 3.77 7.86 -29.06
C ASN A 436 3.08 6.77 -29.91
N GLN A 437 3.40 5.53 -29.66
CA GLN A 437 2.45 4.47 -29.86
C GLN A 437 1.47 4.58 -28.68
N SER A 438 0.26 5.00 -28.96
CA SER A 438 -0.88 4.73 -28.08
C SER A 438 -0.84 3.24 -27.79
N THR A 439 -0.72 2.87 -26.52
CA THR A 439 -0.86 1.48 -26.10
C THR A 439 -2.24 1.06 -26.61
N SER A 440 -2.31 0.19 -27.60
CA SER A 440 -3.58 -0.28 -28.14
C SER A 440 -4.29 -1.11 -27.09
N ILE A 441 -5.60 -1.28 -27.21
CA ILE A 441 -6.36 -2.20 -26.35
C ILE A 441 -5.73 -3.60 -26.43
N GLU A 442 -5.27 -4.01 -27.61
CA GLU A 442 -4.56 -5.25 -27.89
C GLU A 442 -3.27 -5.42 -27.07
N ASP A 443 -2.44 -4.36 -26.90
CA ASP A 443 -1.24 -4.40 -26.06
C ASP A 443 -1.58 -4.65 -24.59
N LEU A 444 -2.74 -4.16 -24.13
CA LEU A 444 -3.19 -4.31 -22.75
C LEU A 444 -3.80 -5.70 -22.52
N GLU A 445 -4.50 -6.25 -23.48
CA GLU A 445 -5.05 -7.61 -23.46
C GLU A 445 -3.93 -8.65 -23.50
N THR A 446 -2.94 -8.46 -24.36
CA THR A 446 -1.72 -9.27 -24.40
C THR A 446 -0.96 -9.21 -23.09
N ALA A 447 -0.83 -8.02 -22.47
CA ALA A 447 -0.20 -7.85 -21.17
C ALA A 447 -0.96 -8.57 -20.05
N TYR A 448 -2.29 -8.58 -20.08
CA TYR A 448 -3.10 -9.34 -19.14
C TYR A 448 -2.95 -10.85 -19.33
N ALA A 449 -2.97 -11.30 -20.59
CA ALA A 449 -2.75 -12.69 -20.92
C ALA A 449 -1.38 -13.19 -20.40
N ILE A 450 -0.31 -12.44 -20.66
CA ILE A 450 1.04 -12.72 -20.14
C ILE A 450 1.05 -12.74 -18.60
N TYR A 451 0.37 -11.79 -17.98
CA TYR A 451 0.27 -11.75 -16.52
C TYR A 451 -0.40 -13.00 -15.95
N LYS A 452 -1.50 -13.45 -16.56
CA LYS A 452 -2.23 -14.65 -16.13
C LYS A 452 -1.34 -15.90 -16.19
N HIS A 453 -0.53 -16.03 -17.23
CA HIS A 453 0.44 -17.12 -17.36
C HIS A 453 1.70 -16.98 -16.51
N SER A 454 2.05 -15.74 -16.13
CA SER A 454 3.19 -15.49 -15.24
C SER A 454 2.87 -15.71 -13.76
N ILE A 455 1.58 -15.88 -13.41
CA ILE A 455 1.19 -16.32 -12.06
C ILE A 455 1.59 -17.80 -11.96
N PRO A 456 2.51 -18.17 -11.05
CA PRO A 456 2.85 -19.57 -10.86
C PRO A 456 1.59 -20.39 -10.63
N SER A 457 1.45 -21.52 -11.32
CA SER A 457 0.33 -22.47 -11.19
C SER A 457 0.07 -22.87 -9.74
N GLU A 458 1.08 -22.84 -8.89
CA GLU A 458 1.04 -23.05 -7.45
C GLU A 458 0.15 -22.04 -6.70
N ARG A 459 -0.02 -20.80 -7.20
CA ARG A 459 -0.91 -19.80 -6.59
C ARG A 459 -2.37 -19.96 -6.98
N THR A 460 -2.65 -20.71 -8.03
CA THR A 460 -4.01 -20.91 -8.57
C THR A 460 -4.55 -22.32 -8.35
N MET A 461 -3.77 -23.22 -7.76
CA MET A 461 -4.25 -24.55 -7.42
C MET A 461 -5.49 -24.46 -6.53
N GLY A 462 -6.62 -25.00 -7.02
CA GLY A 462 -7.90 -25.05 -6.31
C GLY A 462 -8.81 -23.83 -6.47
N ARG A 463 -8.46 -22.86 -7.33
CA ARG A 463 -9.34 -21.74 -7.65
C ARG A 463 -9.99 -21.91 -9.02
N THR A 464 -11.27 -21.69 -9.07
CA THR A 464 -11.95 -21.29 -10.31
C THR A 464 -11.56 -19.84 -10.56
N PRO A 465 -10.77 -19.52 -11.60
CA PRO A 465 -10.67 -18.14 -12.02
C PRO A 465 -12.08 -17.68 -12.36
N ARG A 466 -12.58 -16.64 -11.70
CA ARG A 466 -13.84 -16.00 -12.08
C ARG A 466 -13.55 -15.11 -13.28
N PHE A 467 -13.49 -15.72 -14.46
CA PHE A 467 -13.37 -14.97 -15.69
C PHE A 467 -14.76 -14.55 -16.13
N TYR A 468 -14.93 -13.27 -16.26
CA TYR A 468 -15.98 -12.74 -17.10
C TYR A 468 -15.61 -13.10 -18.53
N ALA A 469 -16.44 -13.91 -19.18
CA ALA A 469 -16.21 -14.29 -20.57
C ALA A 469 -16.03 -13.04 -21.42
N LEU A 470 -14.94 -13.00 -22.20
CA LEU A 470 -14.77 -11.95 -23.18
C LEU A 470 -15.95 -12.03 -24.18
N PRO A 471 -16.56 -10.89 -24.58
CA PRO A 471 -17.56 -10.88 -25.62
C PRO A 471 -17.01 -11.53 -26.89
N GLU A 472 -17.84 -12.22 -27.65
CA GLU A 472 -17.44 -12.85 -28.92
C GLU A 472 -16.76 -11.86 -29.87
N SER A 473 -17.16 -10.58 -29.84
CA SER A 473 -16.57 -9.50 -30.63
C SER A 473 -15.13 -9.13 -30.26
N GLU A 474 -14.64 -9.59 -29.09
CA GLU A 474 -13.28 -9.33 -28.61
C GLU A 474 -12.34 -10.55 -28.79
N LEU A 475 -12.86 -11.67 -29.31
CA LEU A 475 -12.06 -12.82 -29.72
C LEU A 475 -11.47 -12.52 -31.10
N SER A 476 -10.29 -11.91 -31.12
CA SER A 476 -9.57 -11.62 -32.37
C SER A 476 -8.78 -12.84 -32.87
N ASN A 477 -8.38 -12.79 -34.17
CA ASN A 477 -7.52 -13.79 -34.79
C ASN A 477 -6.06 -13.75 -34.29
N ASP A 478 -5.82 -13.28 -33.10
CA ASP A 478 -4.46 -13.20 -32.52
C ASP A 478 -3.88 -14.61 -32.29
N ASP A 479 -2.60 -14.75 -32.59
CA ASP A 479 -1.83 -15.99 -32.38
C ASP A 479 -1.66 -16.35 -30.89
N MET A 480 -2.16 -15.52 -29.99
CA MET A 480 -1.99 -15.67 -28.52
C MET A 480 -3.29 -15.40 -27.76
N LEU A 481 -3.71 -16.32 -26.91
CA LEU A 481 -4.77 -16.13 -25.91
C LEU A 481 -4.21 -16.37 -24.51
N TYR A 482 -4.34 -15.41 -23.61
CA TYR A 482 -3.78 -15.47 -22.27
C TYR A 482 -2.28 -15.78 -22.21
N GLY A 483 -1.51 -15.31 -23.22
CA GLY A 483 -0.09 -15.58 -23.36
C GLY A 483 0.28 -16.99 -23.84
N VAL A 484 -0.72 -17.77 -24.28
CA VAL A 484 -0.52 -19.11 -24.84
C VAL A 484 -0.60 -19.05 -26.36
N PRO A 485 0.39 -19.56 -27.09
CA PRO A 485 0.31 -19.71 -28.54
C PRO A 485 -0.90 -20.58 -28.93
N ARG A 486 -1.54 -20.22 -30.04
CA ARG A 486 -2.72 -20.91 -30.54
C ARG A 486 -2.55 -22.43 -30.61
N GLU A 487 -1.46 -22.92 -31.20
CA GLU A 487 -1.19 -24.34 -31.31
C GLU A 487 -1.11 -25.06 -29.94
N GLN A 488 -0.66 -24.35 -28.91
CA GLN A 488 -0.65 -24.89 -27.55
C GLN A 488 -2.07 -24.92 -26.98
N ALA A 489 -2.85 -23.85 -27.18
CA ALA A 489 -4.25 -23.76 -26.75
C ALA A 489 -5.12 -24.85 -27.38
N GLU A 490 -4.94 -25.14 -28.67
CA GLU A 490 -5.61 -26.23 -29.38
C GLU A 490 -5.29 -27.60 -28.78
N ARG A 491 -4.01 -27.89 -28.52
CA ARG A 491 -3.59 -29.12 -27.84
C ARG A 491 -4.15 -29.25 -26.43
N ASP A 492 -4.21 -28.16 -25.70
CA ASP A 492 -4.73 -28.12 -24.33
C ASP A 492 -6.24 -28.29 -24.31
N LEU A 493 -6.95 -27.69 -25.27
CA LEU A 493 -8.39 -27.89 -25.47
C LEU A 493 -8.70 -29.36 -25.78
N GLU A 494 -7.96 -29.98 -26.69
CA GLU A 494 -8.14 -31.39 -27.06
C GLU A 494 -7.95 -32.30 -25.84
N LYS A 495 -6.88 -32.09 -25.04
CA LYS A 495 -6.64 -32.82 -23.80
C LYS A 495 -7.75 -32.61 -22.77
N ALA A 496 -8.22 -31.38 -22.60
CA ALA A 496 -9.28 -31.04 -21.66
C ALA A 496 -10.60 -31.73 -22.02
N LEU A 497 -10.95 -31.78 -23.31
CA LEU A 497 -12.14 -32.45 -23.80
C LEU A 497 -12.10 -33.98 -23.61
N GLN A 498 -10.90 -34.57 -23.53
CA GLN A 498 -10.71 -35.99 -23.28
C GLN A 498 -10.89 -36.40 -21.82
N GLY A 499 -10.76 -35.52 -20.85
CA GLY A 499 -10.82 -35.94 -19.46
C GLY A 499 -11.01 -34.89 -18.38
N PHE A 500 -11.25 -33.62 -18.69
CA PHE A 500 -11.38 -32.50 -17.71
C PHE A 500 -10.19 -32.43 -16.73
N GLN A 501 -9.07 -33.03 -17.08
CA GLN A 501 -7.85 -32.97 -16.30
C GLN A 501 -7.05 -31.75 -16.70
N MET A 502 -6.36 -31.18 -15.73
CA MET A 502 -5.46 -30.07 -15.95
C MET A 502 -4.40 -30.46 -16.99
N PRO A 503 -4.27 -29.68 -18.10
CA PRO A 503 -3.22 -29.93 -19.06
C PRO A 503 -1.85 -29.70 -18.42
N GLU A 504 -0.96 -30.67 -18.47
CA GLU A 504 0.40 -30.52 -17.98
C GLU A 504 1.11 -29.40 -18.75
N GLY A 505 1.54 -28.35 -18.04
CA GLY A 505 2.38 -27.28 -18.56
C GLY A 505 1.66 -26.07 -19.15
N ALA A 506 0.33 -26.04 -19.26
CA ALA A 506 -0.40 -24.93 -19.86
C ALA A 506 -0.98 -23.90 -18.88
N GLY A 507 -1.07 -24.24 -17.61
CA GLY A 507 -1.66 -23.33 -16.59
C GLY A 507 -3.17 -23.14 -16.68
N TRP A 508 -3.87 -23.95 -17.46
CA TRP A 508 -5.33 -23.94 -17.56
C TRP A 508 -5.97 -24.86 -16.53
N PHE A 509 -7.00 -24.36 -15.85
CA PHE A 509 -7.75 -25.13 -14.87
C PHE A 509 -9.23 -25.08 -15.18
N TRP A 510 -9.86 -26.24 -15.38
CA TRP A 510 -11.30 -26.33 -15.58
C TRP A 510 -11.94 -27.21 -14.51
N GLN A 511 -13.01 -26.70 -13.92
CA GLN A 511 -13.79 -27.44 -12.94
C GLN A 511 -14.92 -28.26 -13.57
N SER A 512 -15.37 -27.88 -14.77
CA SER A 512 -16.44 -28.54 -15.51
C SER A 512 -16.40 -28.18 -17.00
N GLU A 513 -17.21 -28.86 -17.80
CA GLU A 513 -17.43 -28.54 -19.21
C GLU A 513 -17.91 -27.12 -19.48
N ASN A 514 -18.57 -26.52 -18.50
CA ASN A 514 -19.10 -25.17 -18.58
C ASN A 514 -18.22 -24.14 -17.87
N ASP A 515 -16.96 -24.51 -17.56
CA ASP A 515 -16.03 -23.56 -17.01
C ASP A 515 -15.89 -22.36 -17.95
N PRO A 516 -16.02 -21.12 -17.47
CA PRO A 516 -15.99 -19.93 -18.32
C PRO A 516 -14.74 -19.82 -19.18
N ASP A 517 -13.58 -20.23 -18.65
CA ASP A 517 -12.32 -20.19 -19.39
C ASP A 517 -12.29 -21.22 -20.51
N LEU A 518 -12.81 -22.42 -20.26
CA LEU A 518 -12.92 -23.45 -21.29
C LEU A 518 -13.91 -23.02 -22.40
N VAL A 519 -14.99 -22.32 -22.02
CA VAL A 519 -15.94 -21.75 -22.99
C VAL A 519 -15.27 -20.69 -23.87
N VAL A 520 -14.47 -19.80 -23.26
CA VAL A 520 -13.70 -18.78 -24.01
C VAL A 520 -12.67 -19.44 -24.93
N LEU A 521 -11.93 -20.42 -24.42
CA LEU A 521 -10.93 -21.15 -25.21
C LEU A 521 -11.58 -21.87 -26.41
N ARG A 522 -12.72 -22.55 -26.22
CA ARG A 522 -13.49 -23.19 -27.31
C ARG A 522 -13.92 -22.20 -28.37
N LYS A 523 -14.46 -21.04 -27.95
CA LYS A 523 -14.88 -19.99 -28.88
C LYS A 523 -13.71 -19.42 -29.69
N TRP A 524 -12.58 -19.18 -28.99
CA TRP A 524 -11.38 -18.67 -29.65
C TRP A 524 -10.80 -19.64 -30.66
N VAL A 525 -10.72 -20.93 -30.34
CA VAL A 525 -10.26 -21.96 -31.30
C VAL A 525 -11.24 -22.09 -32.50
N ALA A 526 -12.56 -22.02 -32.24
CA ALA A 526 -13.58 -22.13 -33.30
C ALA A 526 -13.71 -20.88 -34.18
N ALA A 527 -13.41 -19.69 -33.67
CA ALA A 527 -13.52 -18.43 -34.45
C ALA A 527 -12.48 -18.29 -35.58
N THR A 528 -11.62 -19.26 -35.75
CA THR A 528 -10.48 -19.23 -36.66
C THR A 528 -10.46 -20.41 -37.63
N GLU A 529 -11.48 -21.29 -37.60
CA GLU A 529 -11.85 -22.19 -38.70
C GLU A 529 -12.72 -21.44 -39.74
#